data_92be579fb6c734eae1f3080979494935
#
_entry.id   92be579fb6c734eae1f3080979494935
#
_cell.length_a   1.000
_cell.length_b   1.000
_cell.length_c   1.000
_cell.angle_alpha   90.00
_cell.angle_beta   90.00
_cell.angle_gamma   90.00
#
_symmetry.space_group_name_H-M   'P 1'
#
loop_
_entity.id
_entity.type
_entity.pdbx_description
1 polymer ?
#
loop_
_entity_poly.entity_id
_entity_poly.type
_entity_poly.pdbx_seq_one_letter_code
_entity_poly.pdbx_strand_id
1 'polypeptide(L)'
;MLPRVTALLAGLGFCALAQAAPTHYPLTVENCGSHLTFQQAPARSVTIGQAATEMLYALGVGNKVVGTSLWFNSVLPQYKAQNDSIERLANNEPSFEAVIAKRPQLVAAELEWVVGPQGVVGTREQFHELKIPTYLLPSDCEGKDNLVGADGTRLEPFRIETIYKSISQLAEIFDVQARGQQLNDELKARLAKSVATVQSKGLKQASALVWFSSSEMASDPYVAGH
;
A
#
# COMPACT_ATOMS: atom_id res chain seq x y z
N MET A 1 -41.87 41.96 44.29
CA MET A 1 -41.70 41.37 42.95
C MET A 1 -40.22 41.18 42.68
N LEU A 2 -39.69 39.96 42.83
CA LEU A 2 -38.29 39.65 42.51
C LEU A 2 -38.23 38.99 41.10
N PRO A 3 -37.32 39.38 40.22
CA PRO A 3 -37.16 38.69 38.94
C PRO A 3 -36.38 37.39 39.09
N ARG A 4 -36.91 36.30 38.56
CA ARG A 4 -36.20 35.01 38.42
C ARG A 4 -35.15 35.12 37.28
N VAL A 5 -33.89 35.03 37.66
CA VAL A 5 -32.77 34.87 36.69
C VAL A 5 -32.66 33.38 36.34
N THR A 6 -33.01 33.04 35.13
CA THR A 6 -32.84 31.68 34.58
C THR A 6 -31.39 31.59 33.99
N ALA A 7 -30.50 30.87 34.66
CA ALA A 7 -29.18 30.60 34.13
C ALA A 7 -29.24 29.48 33.10
N LEU A 8 -28.98 29.79 31.80
CA LEU A 8 -28.78 28.81 30.73
C LEU A 8 -27.34 28.25 30.90
N LEU A 9 -27.21 26.99 31.31
CA LEU A 9 -25.96 26.25 31.23
C LEU A 9 -25.80 25.79 29.75
N ALA A 10 -24.93 26.45 29.01
CA ALA A 10 -24.47 25.97 27.72
C ALA A 10 -23.50 24.79 27.93
N GLY A 11 -23.96 23.57 27.68
CA GLY A 11 -23.12 22.38 27.69
C GLY A 11 -22.15 22.38 26.49
N LEU A 12 -20.89 22.67 26.74
CA LEU A 12 -19.81 22.44 25.78
C LEU A 12 -19.63 20.94 25.61
N GLY A 13 -20.19 20.38 24.55
CA GLY A 13 -19.93 19.00 24.12
C GLY A 13 -18.47 18.88 23.69
N PHE A 14 -17.64 18.25 24.50
CA PHE A 14 -16.28 17.85 24.15
C PHE A 14 -16.41 16.67 23.15
N CYS A 15 -16.29 16.94 21.86
CA CYS A 15 -16.05 15.87 20.88
C CYS A 15 -14.64 15.32 21.15
N ALA A 16 -14.55 14.23 21.92
CA ALA A 16 -13.35 13.43 22.00
C ALA A 16 -13.05 12.86 20.60
N LEU A 17 -12.07 13.43 19.93
CA LEU A 17 -11.51 12.81 18.73
C LEU A 17 -10.91 11.47 19.20
N ALA A 18 -11.52 10.36 18.77
CA ALA A 18 -10.95 9.05 19.00
C ALA A 18 -9.61 8.98 18.24
N GLN A 19 -8.52 9.23 18.93
CA GLN A 19 -7.18 9.00 18.39
C GLN A 19 -6.95 7.50 18.36
N ALA A 20 -6.52 6.99 17.19
CA ALA A 20 -6.07 5.61 17.11
C ALA A 20 -4.94 5.38 18.12
N ALA A 21 -5.00 4.26 18.85
CA ALA A 21 -3.98 3.92 19.82
C ALA A 21 -2.62 3.74 19.14
N PRO A 22 -1.50 4.14 19.78
CA PRO A 22 -0.16 3.87 19.27
C PRO A 22 0.11 2.37 19.09
N THR A 23 0.99 2.03 18.16
CA THR A 23 1.42 0.64 17.96
C THR A 23 2.20 0.14 19.18
N HIS A 24 1.83 -1.05 19.67
CA HIS A 24 2.62 -1.75 20.68
C HIS A 24 3.66 -2.63 20.00
N TYR A 25 4.94 -2.34 20.26
CA TYR A 25 6.04 -3.18 19.81
C TYR A 25 6.52 -4.10 20.93
N PRO A 26 7.02 -5.33 20.64
CA PRO A 26 7.16 -5.88 19.28
C PRO A 26 5.82 -6.13 18.59
N LEU A 27 5.69 -5.66 17.36
CA LEU A 27 4.54 -5.88 16.51
C LEU A 27 4.80 -7.07 15.59
N THR A 28 3.86 -8.01 15.50
CA THR A 28 3.89 -9.08 14.48
C THR A 28 2.72 -8.92 13.53
N VAL A 29 3.02 -8.81 12.23
CA VAL A 29 2.03 -8.69 11.15
C VAL A 29 2.08 -9.94 10.29
N GLU A 30 0.92 -10.57 10.05
CA GLU A 30 0.80 -11.61 9.03
C GLU A 30 0.74 -10.94 7.66
N ASN A 31 1.61 -11.36 6.74
CA ASN A 31 1.73 -10.77 5.42
C ASN A 31 2.09 -11.83 4.37
N CYS A 32 1.15 -12.13 3.49
CA CYS A 32 1.37 -13.07 2.38
C CYS A 32 2.01 -14.39 2.83
N GLY A 33 1.42 -15.04 3.83
CA GLY A 33 1.88 -16.32 4.37
C GLY A 33 3.15 -16.27 5.24
N SER A 34 3.64 -15.07 5.56
CA SER A 34 4.78 -14.88 6.45
C SER A 34 4.41 -14.03 7.66
N HIS A 35 5.10 -14.23 8.78
CA HIS A 35 4.99 -13.40 9.97
C HIS A 35 6.18 -12.44 10.06
N LEU A 36 5.89 -11.14 9.99
CA LEU A 36 6.89 -10.09 10.05
C LEU A 36 6.88 -9.47 11.45
N THR A 37 8.02 -9.50 12.14
CA THR A 37 8.12 -8.94 13.49
C THR A 37 8.97 -7.66 13.48
N PHE A 38 8.41 -6.60 14.03
CA PHE A 38 9.05 -5.28 14.16
C PHE A 38 9.27 -4.99 15.65
N GLN A 39 10.50 -4.67 16.03
CA GLN A 39 10.82 -4.28 17.41
C GLN A 39 10.47 -2.81 17.68
N GLN A 40 10.35 -2.02 16.64
CA GLN A 40 9.98 -0.60 16.62
C GLN A 40 9.56 -0.19 15.21
N ALA A 41 8.99 1.01 15.05
CA ALA A 41 8.70 1.58 13.73
C ALA A 41 9.98 1.67 12.89
N PRO A 42 9.98 1.23 11.62
CA PRO A 42 11.16 1.32 10.76
C PRO A 42 11.56 2.78 10.53
N ALA A 43 12.81 3.10 10.80
CA ALA A 43 13.38 4.42 10.49
C ALA A 43 13.94 4.50 9.06
N ARG A 44 14.22 3.35 8.44
CA ARG A 44 14.80 3.23 7.12
C ARG A 44 14.10 2.13 6.34
N SER A 45 13.52 2.47 5.20
CA SER A 45 12.82 1.52 4.34
C SER A 45 13.31 1.64 2.91
N VAL A 46 13.41 0.53 2.22
CA VAL A 46 13.54 0.49 0.76
C VAL A 46 12.22 0.02 0.18
N THR A 47 11.77 0.69 -0.88
CA THR A 47 10.55 0.31 -1.60
C THR A 47 10.92 -0.19 -2.99
N ILE A 48 10.34 -1.31 -3.39
CA ILE A 48 10.50 -1.91 -4.73
C ILE A 48 9.11 -2.01 -5.35
N GLY A 49 8.81 -1.06 -6.22
CA GLY A 49 7.50 -0.86 -6.81
C GLY A 49 6.90 0.50 -6.48
N GLN A 50 6.25 1.07 -7.49
CA GLN A 50 5.67 2.41 -7.40
C GLN A 50 4.54 2.48 -6.37
N ALA A 51 3.63 1.49 -6.36
CA ALA A 51 2.49 1.51 -5.43
C ALA A 51 2.93 1.41 -3.96
N ALA A 52 3.92 0.55 -3.65
CA ALA A 52 4.49 0.47 -2.31
C ALA A 52 5.12 1.81 -1.86
N THR A 53 5.80 2.49 -2.79
CA THR A 53 6.44 3.79 -2.52
C THR A 53 5.38 4.87 -2.26
N GLU A 54 4.40 5.01 -3.15
CA GLU A 54 3.36 6.05 -3.04
C GLU A 54 2.43 5.83 -1.85
N MET A 55 2.23 4.58 -1.39
CA MET A 55 1.52 4.29 -0.14
C MET A 55 2.26 4.88 1.08
N LEU A 56 3.59 4.73 1.15
CA LEU A 56 4.37 5.33 2.24
C LEU A 56 4.34 6.87 2.18
N TYR A 57 4.31 7.45 0.98
CA TYR A 57 4.14 8.90 0.82
C TYR A 57 2.77 9.35 1.31
N ALA A 58 1.70 8.65 0.92
CA ALA A 58 0.33 8.96 1.33
C ALA A 58 0.11 8.82 2.85
N LEU A 59 0.82 7.90 3.49
CA LEU A 59 0.85 7.73 4.94
C LEU A 59 1.69 8.81 5.66
N GLY A 60 2.41 9.67 4.92
CA GLY A 60 3.24 10.72 5.50
C GLY A 60 4.58 10.22 6.06
N VAL A 61 4.98 8.99 5.72
CA VAL A 61 6.24 8.37 6.18
C VAL A 61 7.31 8.29 5.08
N GLY A 62 7.16 9.04 4.01
CA GLY A 62 8.11 9.04 2.91
C GLY A 62 9.53 9.48 3.29
N ASN A 63 9.69 10.24 4.38
CA ASN A 63 11.01 10.56 4.96
C ASN A 63 11.74 9.33 5.55
N LYS A 64 11.06 8.20 5.66
CA LYS A 64 11.65 6.91 6.06
C LYS A 64 12.11 6.09 4.85
N VAL A 65 11.77 6.49 3.63
CA VAL A 65 12.21 5.83 2.41
C VAL A 65 13.61 6.31 2.06
N VAL A 66 14.57 5.40 2.06
CA VAL A 66 15.99 5.68 1.79
C VAL A 66 16.47 5.20 0.42
N GLY A 67 15.58 4.56 -0.33
CA GLY A 67 15.79 4.11 -1.70
C GLY A 67 14.50 3.56 -2.28
N THR A 68 14.30 3.78 -3.57
CA THR A 68 13.15 3.28 -4.33
C THR A 68 13.56 2.76 -5.70
N SER A 69 12.77 1.88 -6.28
CA SER A 69 13.00 1.32 -7.62
C SER A 69 11.71 0.78 -8.23
N LEU A 70 11.78 0.28 -9.46
CA LEU A 70 10.68 -0.36 -10.18
C LEU A 70 9.48 0.60 -10.34
N TRP A 71 9.63 1.54 -11.27
CA TRP A 71 8.65 2.56 -11.58
C TRP A 71 8.13 2.41 -13.01
N PHE A 72 6.83 2.22 -13.15
CA PHE A 72 6.17 2.07 -14.45
C PHE A 72 5.64 3.40 -14.99
N ASN A 73 5.32 4.34 -14.13
CA ASN A 73 4.73 5.62 -14.49
C ASN A 73 5.40 6.78 -13.74
N SER A 74 5.05 8.01 -14.13
CA SER A 74 5.42 9.19 -13.37
C SER A 74 4.80 9.14 -11.98
N VAL A 75 5.54 9.60 -10.97
CA VAL A 75 5.02 9.76 -9.62
C VAL A 75 3.83 10.72 -9.60
N LEU A 76 2.89 10.49 -8.69
CA LEU A 76 1.77 11.41 -8.48
C LEU A 76 2.30 12.84 -8.20
N PRO A 77 1.74 13.88 -8.86
CA PRO A 77 2.30 15.23 -8.82
C PRO A 77 2.55 15.79 -7.42
N GLN A 78 1.69 15.47 -6.45
CA GLN A 78 1.81 15.90 -5.06
C GLN A 78 3.03 15.31 -4.34
N TYR A 79 3.60 14.21 -4.83
CA TYR A 79 4.77 13.54 -4.23
C TYR A 79 6.06 13.79 -5.00
N LYS A 80 6.02 14.58 -6.09
CA LYS A 80 7.17 14.76 -6.97
C LYS A 80 8.41 15.27 -6.23
N ALA A 81 8.28 16.32 -5.45
CA ALA A 81 9.40 16.91 -4.72
C ALA A 81 10.02 15.92 -3.71
N GLN A 82 9.18 15.15 -3.03
CA GLN A 82 9.64 14.11 -2.11
C GLN A 82 10.35 12.99 -2.85
N ASN A 83 9.75 12.51 -3.95
CA ASN A 83 10.32 11.43 -4.75
C ASN A 83 11.66 11.81 -5.38
N ASP A 84 11.80 13.06 -5.84
CA ASP A 84 13.04 13.58 -6.43
C ASP A 84 14.19 13.66 -5.40
N SER A 85 13.88 13.70 -4.10
CA SER A 85 14.89 13.73 -3.02
C SER A 85 15.33 12.33 -2.57
N ILE A 86 14.67 11.27 -3.04
CA ILE A 86 14.97 9.90 -2.66
C ILE A 86 15.78 9.23 -3.77
N GLU A 87 16.84 8.51 -3.39
CA GLU A 87 17.67 7.81 -4.35
C GLU A 87 16.89 6.72 -5.08
N ARG A 88 16.93 6.77 -6.40
CA ARG A 88 16.44 5.70 -7.25
C ARG A 88 17.53 4.67 -7.44
N LEU A 89 17.38 3.49 -6.83
CA LEU A 89 18.35 2.41 -6.87
C LEU A 89 18.48 1.81 -8.27
N ALA A 90 17.35 1.72 -8.99
CA ALA A 90 17.27 1.30 -10.37
C ALA A 90 15.94 1.79 -11.00
N ASN A 91 15.86 1.86 -12.31
CA ASN A 91 14.58 2.11 -13.00
C ASN A 91 13.65 0.89 -12.93
N ASN A 92 14.25 -0.29 -13.10
CA ASN A 92 13.60 -1.59 -12.94
C ASN A 92 13.99 -2.22 -11.59
N GLU A 93 14.36 -3.49 -11.58
CA GLU A 93 14.76 -4.23 -10.40
C GLU A 93 16.15 -3.77 -9.93
N PRO A 94 16.33 -3.44 -8.66
CA PRO A 94 17.66 -3.17 -8.10
C PRO A 94 18.39 -4.48 -7.84
N SER A 95 19.73 -4.42 -7.71
CA SER A 95 20.45 -5.59 -7.18
C SER A 95 20.20 -5.75 -5.67
N PHE A 96 20.36 -6.98 -5.16
CA PHE A 96 20.26 -7.28 -3.73
C PHE A 96 21.23 -6.41 -2.93
N GLU A 97 22.47 -6.27 -3.41
CA GLU A 97 23.52 -5.47 -2.77
C GLU A 97 23.14 -3.99 -2.70
N ALA A 98 22.53 -3.43 -3.75
CA ALA A 98 22.05 -2.04 -3.74
C ALA A 98 20.99 -1.82 -2.67
N VAL A 99 20.10 -2.80 -2.46
CA VAL A 99 19.07 -2.76 -1.42
C VAL A 99 19.69 -2.84 -0.02
N ILE A 100 20.54 -3.85 0.25
CA ILE A 100 21.13 -4.04 1.59
C ILE A 100 22.15 -2.95 1.95
N ALA A 101 22.82 -2.34 0.96
CA ALA A 101 23.70 -1.19 1.19
C ALA A 101 22.96 0.00 1.84
N LYS A 102 21.65 0.12 1.66
CA LYS A 102 20.82 1.12 2.34
C LYS A 102 20.55 0.78 3.81
N ARG A 103 20.95 -0.40 4.28
CA ARG A 103 20.70 -0.89 5.64
C ARG A 103 19.23 -0.70 6.04
N PRO A 104 18.28 -1.23 5.26
CA PRO A 104 16.87 -1.05 5.54
C PRO A 104 16.44 -1.87 6.76
N GLN A 105 15.44 -1.37 7.48
CA GLN A 105 14.71 -2.07 8.54
C GLN A 105 13.38 -2.63 8.02
N LEU A 106 13.04 -2.33 6.78
CA LEU A 106 11.91 -2.84 6.03
C LEU A 106 12.22 -2.74 4.54
N VAL A 107 11.96 -3.81 3.80
CA VAL A 107 11.78 -3.78 2.35
C VAL A 107 10.28 -3.93 2.08
N ALA A 108 9.67 -2.97 1.40
CA ALA A 108 8.29 -3.04 0.96
C ALA A 108 8.24 -3.26 -0.55
N ALA A 109 7.73 -4.41 -0.98
CA ALA A 109 7.64 -4.81 -2.38
C ALA A 109 6.21 -4.75 -2.88
N GLU A 110 6.02 -4.27 -4.11
CA GLU A 110 4.73 -4.25 -4.79
C GLU A 110 4.38 -5.62 -5.35
N LEU A 111 5.35 -6.29 -5.95
CA LEU A 111 5.17 -7.51 -6.73
C LEU A 111 5.94 -8.68 -6.11
N GLU A 112 5.30 -9.83 -6.07
CA GLU A 112 5.83 -11.02 -5.40
C GLU A 112 7.11 -11.54 -6.05
N TRP A 113 7.18 -11.55 -7.39
CA TRP A 113 8.36 -12.06 -8.11
C TRP A 113 9.66 -11.33 -7.78
N VAL A 114 9.55 -10.12 -7.17
CA VAL A 114 10.71 -9.34 -6.72
C VAL A 114 11.39 -9.98 -5.49
N VAL A 115 10.57 -10.45 -4.53
CA VAL A 115 11.04 -10.95 -3.21
C VAL A 115 10.55 -12.35 -2.87
N GLY A 116 9.76 -12.96 -3.74
CA GLY A 116 9.23 -14.31 -3.58
C GLY A 116 10.26 -15.41 -3.87
N PRO A 117 9.80 -16.65 -4.09
CA PRO A 117 10.67 -17.79 -4.38
C PRO A 117 11.57 -17.60 -5.61
N GLN A 118 11.14 -16.83 -6.58
CA GLN A 118 11.93 -16.49 -7.78
C GLN A 118 13.04 -15.47 -7.45
N GLY A 119 12.81 -14.60 -6.48
CA GLY A 119 13.76 -13.69 -5.86
C GLY A 119 14.61 -12.90 -6.85
N VAL A 120 14.00 -12.24 -7.84
CA VAL A 120 14.76 -11.48 -8.86
C VAL A 120 15.69 -10.44 -8.21
N VAL A 121 15.25 -9.86 -7.08
CA VAL A 121 16.12 -8.99 -6.26
C VAL A 121 16.72 -9.76 -5.10
N GLY A 122 15.95 -10.63 -4.46
CA GLY A 122 16.36 -11.49 -3.36
C GLY A 122 15.15 -12.12 -2.71
N THR A 123 15.26 -13.34 -2.17
CA THR A 123 14.13 -13.99 -1.54
C THR A 123 13.83 -13.40 -0.15
N ARG A 124 12.59 -13.59 0.33
CA ARG A 124 12.21 -13.18 1.70
C ARG A 124 13.09 -13.86 2.75
N GLU A 125 13.52 -15.11 2.51
CA GLU A 125 14.44 -15.86 3.38
C GLU A 125 15.81 -15.18 3.44
N GLN A 126 16.39 -14.78 2.30
CA GLN A 126 17.67 -14.07 2.24
C GLN A 126 17.62 -12.75 3.02
N PHE A 127 16.55 -11.97 2.86
CA PHE A 127 16.35 -10.76 3.65
C PHE A 127 16.16 -11.06 5.14
N HIS A 128 15.41 -12.11 5.47
CA HIS A 128 15.14 -12.53 6.85
C HIS A 128 16.42 -12.96 7.58
N GLU A 129 17.34 -13.67 6.91
CA GLU A 129 18.66 -14.02 7.46
C GLU A 129 19.47 -12.77 7.87
N LEU A 130 19.27 -11.66 7.16
CA LEU A 130 19.83 -10.35 7.49
C LEU A 130 18.99 -9.57 8.49
N LYS A 131 17.92 -10.15 9.04
CA LYS A 131 16.94 -9.51 9.94
C LYS A 131 16.23 -8.32 9.31
N ILE A 132 16.00 -8.39 8.01
CA ILE A 132 15.26 -7.39 7.25
C ILE A 132 13.87 -7.95 6.90
N PRO A 133 12.80 -7.51 7.56
CA PRO A 133 11.44 -7.88 7.18
C PRO A 133 11.12 -7.43 5.75
N THR A 134 10.47 -8.29 4.98
CA THR A 134 10.00 -7.98 3.62
C THR A 134 8.47 -8.00 3.60
N TYR A 135 7.87 -6.83 3.44
CA TYR A 135 6.43 -6.64 3.30
C TYR A 135 6.05 -6.68 1.83
N LEU A 136 5.17 -7.59 1.45
CA LEU A 136 4.60 -7.66 0.10
C LEU A 136 3.19 -7.06 0.12
N LEU A 137 2.83 -6.27 -0.90
CA LEU A 137 1.47 -5.76 -0.97
C LEU A 137 0.45 -6.91 -1.09
N PRO A 138 -0.55 -7.00 -0.20
CA PRO A 138 -1.60 -8.02 -0.25
C PRO A 138 -2.30 -8.16 -1.60
N SER A 139 -2.36 -7.10 -2.39
CA SER A 139 -2.91 -7.13 -3.75
C SER A 139 -2.17 -8.08 -4.69
N ASP A 140 -0.93 -8.44 -4.38
CA ASP A 140 -0.12 -9.32 -5.23
C ASP A 140 0.06 -10.73 -4.66
N CYS A 141 -0.55 -11.06 -3.54
CA CYS A 141 -0.55 -12.43 -3.00
C CYS A 141 -1.96 -12.95 -2.71
N GLU A 142 -2.91 -12.11 -2.33
CA GLU A 142 -4.26 -12.57 -1.99
C GLU A 142 -5.07 -12.86 -3.26
N GLY A 143 -5.64 -14.07 -3.33
CA GLY A 143 -6.40 -14.52 -4.51
C GLY A 143 -5.54 -14.69 -5.77
N LYS A 144 -4.23 -14.90 -5.60
CA LYS A 144 -3.25 -15.04 -6.69
C LYS A 144 -2.31 -16.20 -6.38
N ASP A 145 -2.03 -17.03 -7.38
CA ASP A 145 -0.97 -18.04 -7.34
C ASP A 145 0.24 -17.50 -8.11
N ASN A 146 1.27 -17.13 -7.38
CA ASN A 146 2.49 -16.57 -7.93
C ASN A 146 3.50 -17.64 -8.40
N LEU A 147 3.18 -18.91 -8.25
CA LEU A 147 4.01 -20.02 -8.74
C LEU A 147 3.66 -20.43 -10.17
N VAL A 148 2.55 -19.93 -10.71
CA VAL A 148 2.05 -20.27 -12.04
C VAL A 148 2.09 -19.04 -12.96
N GLY A 149 2.85 -19.16 -14.07
CA GLY A 149 3.05 -18.07 -15.01
C GLY A 149 4.15 -17.09 -14.61
N ALA A 150 4.53 -16.18 -15.50
CA ALA A 150 5.61 -15.23 -15.27
C ALA A 150 5.25 -14.18 -14.19
N ASP A 151 4.00 -13.70 -14.22
CA ASP A 151 3.47 -12.69 -13.29
C ASP A 151 2.48 -13.28 -12.28
N GLY A 152 2.45 -14.62 -12.17
CA GLY A 152 1.46 -15.34 -11.39
C GLY A 152 0.09 -15.42 -12.08
N THR A 153 -0.79 -16.23 -11.53
CA THR A 153 -2.16 -16.40 -12.03
C THR A 153 -3.15 -15.98 -10.98
N ARG A 154 -4.04 -15.06 -11.34
CA ARG A 154 -5.09 -14.63 -10.41
C ARG A 154 -6.20 -15.69 -10.37
N LEU A 155 -6.43 -16.24 -9.17
CA LEU A 155 -7.44 -17.26 -8.90
C LEU A 155 -8.79 -16.66 -8.52
N GLU A 156 -8.79 -15.45 -7.98
CA GLU A 156 -9.98 -14.70 -7.59
C GLU A 156 -9.96 -13.28 -8.19
N PRO A 157 -11.12 -12.66 -8.44
CA PRO A 157 -11.17 -11.27 -8.88
C PRO A 157 -10.38 -10.35 -7.93
N PHE A 158 -9.75 -9.32 -8.49
CA PHE A 158 -9.06 -8.30 -7.69
C PHE A 158 -10.04 -7.63 -6.72
N ARG A 159 -9.63 -7.49 -5.47
CA ARG A 159 -10.44 -6.89 -4.40
C ARG A 159 -9.77 -5.62 -3.89
N ILE A 160 -10.50 -4.51 -3.95
CA ILE A 160 -10.00 -3.20 -3.49
C ILE A 160 -9.66 -3.21 -1.99
N GLU A 161 -10.24 -4.13 -1.22
CA GLU A 161 -9.98 -4.34 0.20
C GLU A 161 -8.51 -4.67 0.48
N THR A 162 -7.81 -5.30 -0.47
CA THR A 162 -6.37 -5.58 -0.34
C THR A 162 -5.54 -4.30 -0.28
N ILE A 163 -5.99 -3.23 -0.96
CA ILE A 163 -5.37 -1.90 -0.89
C ILE A 163 -5.60 -1.29 0.50
N TYR A 164 -6.84 -1.34 1.01
CA TYR A 164 -7.14 -0.84 2.36
C TYR A 164 -6.39 -1.61 3.44
N LYS A 165 -6.23 -2.93 3.26
CA LYS A 165 -5.43 -3.78 4.14
C LYS A 165 -3.97 -3.36 4.12
N SER A 166 -3.39 -3.13 2.93
CA SER A 166 -2.01 -2.65 2.77
C SER A 166 -1.78 -1.35 3.53
N ILE A 167 -2.67 -0.37 3.34
CA ILE A 167 -2.61 0.93 4.02
C ILE A 167 -2.69 0.74 5.54
N SER A 168 -3.61 -0.09 6.04
CA SER A 168 -3.77 -0.32 7.47
C SER A 168 -2.57 -1.01 8.10
N GLN A 169 -2.02 -2.06 7.45
CA GLN A 169 -0.86 -2.77 7.94
C GLN A 169 0.40 -1.90 7.93
N LEU A 170 0.64 -1.16 6.84
CA LEU A 170 1.76 -0.23 6.77
C LEU A 170 1.61 0.89 7.81
N ALA A 171 0.40 1.41 8.01
CA ALA A 171 0.15 2.42 9.04
C ALA A 171 0.45 1.89 10.45
N GLU A 172 0.12 0.63 10.75
CA GLU A 172 0.44 -0.02 12.01
C GLU A 172 1.95 -0.24 12.17
N ILE A 173 2.64 -0.72 11.11
CA ILE A 173 4.10 -0.92 11.10
C ILE A 173 4.85 0.39 11.38
N PHE A 174 4.35 1.53 10.89
CA PHE A 174 4.99 2.84 11.04
C PHE A 174 4.42 3.70 12.18
N ASP A 175 3.50 3.18 12.98
CA ASP A 175 2.84 3.90 14.08
C ASP A 175 2.12 5.18 13.63
N VAL A 176 1.37 5.08 12.52
CA VAL A 176 0.59 6.18 11.92
C VAL A 176 -0.86 5.77 11.63
N GLN A 177 -1.46 4.96 12.49
CA GLN A 177 -2.78 4.34 12.28
C GLN A 177 -3.88 5.38 12.02
N ALA A 178 -3.84 6.52 12.72
CA ALA A 178 -4.81 7.60 12.51
C ALA A 178 -4.76 8.10 11.05
N ARG A 179 -3.56 8.25 10.49
CA ARG A 179 -3.39 8.64 9.08
C ARG A 179 -3.83 7.53 8.13
N GLY A 180 -3.53 6.27 8.46
CA GLY A 180 -3.98 5.11 7.68
C GLY A 180 -5.50 5.01 7.62
N GLN A 181 -6.18 5.19 8.75
CA GLN A 181 -7.64 5.20 8.81
C GLN A 181 -8.22 6.35 7.98
N GLN A 182 -7.70 7.57 8.17
CA GLN A 182 -8.11 8.72 7.38
C GLN A 182 -7.97 8.48 5.88
N LEU A 183 -6.83 7.94 5.44
CA LEU A 183 -6.56 7.64 4.02
C LEU A 183 -7.56 6.61 3.47
N ASN A 184 -7.82 5.54 4.22
CA ASN A 184 -8.79 4.53 3.83
C ASN A 184 -10.21 5.13 3.70
N ASP A 185 -10.62 6.00 4.63
CA ASP A 185 -11.93 6.64 4.59
C ASP A 185 -12.05 7.62 3.41
N GLU A 186 -10.99 8.40 3.12
CA GLU A 186 -10.91 9.27 1.95
C GLU A 186 -11.06 8.47 0.63
N LEU A 187 -10.37 7.33 0.52
CA LEU A 187 -10.44 6.48 -0.68
C LEU A 187 -11.81 5.83 -0.84
N LYS A 188 -12.39 5.30 0.24
CA LYS A 188 -13.75 4.73 0.24
C LYS A 188 -14.79 5.77 -0.15
N ALA A 189 -14.70 6.98 0.39
CA ALA A 189 -15.61 8.07 0.06
C ALA A 189 -15.51 8.49 -1.42
N ARG A 190 -14.28 8.56 -1.96
CA ARG A 190 -14.05 8.84 -3.39
C ARG A 190 -14.67 7.78 -4.28
N LEU A 191 -14.45 6.49 -3.96
CA LEU A 191 -15.05 5.38 -4.70
C LEU A 191 -16.56 5.44 -4.66
N ALA A 192 -17.16 5.57 -3.47
CA ALA A 192 -18.61 5.67 -3.29
C ALA A 192 -19.21 6.84 -4.08
N LYS A 193 -18.55 8.00 -4.07
CA LYS A 193 -18.97 9.17 -4.86
C LYS A 193 -18.94 8.88 -6.36
N SER A 194 -17.90 8.19 -6.85
CA SER A 194 -17.79 7.84 -8.26
C SER A 194 -18.90 6.87 -8.68
N VAL A 195 -19.15 5.84 -7.87
CA VAL A 195 -20.25 4.87 -8.10
C VAL A 195 -21.60 5.58 -8.12
N ALA A 196 -21.90 6.42 -7.12
CA ALA A 196 -23.15 7.18 -7.05
C ALA A 196 -23.32 8.11 -8.26
N THR A 197 -22.23 8.73 -8.73
CA THR A 197 -22.25 9.59 -9.92
C THR A 197 -22.64 8.81 -11.18
N VAL A 198 -22.08 7.63 -11.37
CA VAL A 198 -22.42 6.76 -12.52
C VAL A 198 -23.87 6.29 -12.43
N GLN A 199 -24.30 5.82 -11.24
CA GLN A 199 -25.67 5.36 -11.01
C GLN A 199 -26.70 6.46 -11.27
N SER A 200 -26.43 7.70 -10.79
CA SER A 200 -27.35 8.83 -10.97
C SER A 200 -27.55 9.25 -12.43
N LYS A 201 -26.60 8.92 -13.31
CA LYS A 201 -26.69 9.21 -14.74
C LYS A 201 -27.56 8.23 -15.52
N GLY A 202 -28.00 7.13 -14.91
CA GLY A 202 -28.84 6.12 -15.56
C GLY A 202 -28.20 5.53 -16.82
N LEU A 203 -26.87 5.42 -16.85
CA LEU A 203 -26.14 4.92 -18.01
C LEU A 203 -26.48 3.46 -18.25
N LYS A 204 -26.65 3.10 -19.54
CA LYS A 204 -26.81 1.70 -19.92
C LYS A 204 -25.51 0.96 -19.61
N GLN A 205 -25.65 -0.31 -19.25
CA GLN A 205 -24.52 -1.20 -19.10
C GLN A 205 -23.72 -1.27 -20.43
N ALA A 206 -22.42 -1.00 -20.36
CA ALA A 206 -21.53 -1.08 -21.48
C ALA A 206 -20.69 -2.35 -21.39
N SER A 207 -20.44 -2.98 -22.54
CA SER A 207 -19.41 -4.01 -22.64
C SER A 207 -18.10 -3.35 -23.04
N ALA A 208 -17.01 -3.73 -22.41
CA ALA A 208 -15.69 -3.25 -22.75
C ALA A 208 -14.73 -4.42 -22.93
N LEU A 209 -13.89 -4.32 -23.96
CA LEU A 209 -12.73 -5.18 -24.16
C LEU A 209 -11.48 -4.38 -23.81
N VAL A 210 -10.70 -4.87 -22.86
CA VAL A 210 -9.44 -4.25 -22.49
C VAL A 210 -8.30 -5.05 -23.10
N TRP A 211 -7.56 -4.43 -24.01
CA TRP A 211 -6.33 -4.98 -24.57
C TRP A 211 -5.16 -4.54 -23.70
N PHE A 212 -4.57 -5.47 -22.98
CA PHE A 212 -3.48 -5.15 -22.06
C PHE A 212 -2.12 -5.13 -22.75
N SER A 213 -1.82 -6.15 -23.54
CA SER A 213 -0.61 -6.21 -24.35
C SER A 213 -0.81 -7.12 -25.55
N SER A 214 -0.03 -6.91 -26.61
CA SER A 214 0.12 -7.87 -27.70
C SER A 214 1.53 -8.42 -27.65
N SER A 215 1.68 -9.74 -27.49
CA SER A 215 2.91 -10.43 -27.84
C SER A 215 2.73 -11.10 -29.20
N GLU A 216 3.81 -11.34 -29.92
CA GLU A 216 3.75 -12.08 -31.19
C GLU A 216 3.16 -13.50 -31.04
N MET A 217 3.07 -13.99 -29.80
CA MET A 217 2.54 -15.31 -29.45
C MET A 217 1.14 -15.30 -28.84
N ALA A 218 0.59 -14.13 -28.47
CA ALA A 218 -0.72 -14.02 -27.87
C ALA A 218 -1.71 -13.40 -28.85
N SER A 219 -2.56 -14.24 -29.45
CA SER A 219 -3.63 -13.80 -30.35
C SER A 219 -4.91 -13.41 -29.60
N ASP A 220 -5.01 -13.73 -28.31
CA ASP A 220 -6.25 -13.57 -27.55
C ASP A 220 -6.22 -12.32 -26.65
N PRO A 221 -7.26 -11.47 -26.72
CA PRO A 221 -7.39 -10.33 -25.81
C PRO A 221 -7.68 -10.81 -24.39
N TYR A 222 -7.04 -10.20 -23.40
CA TYR A 222 -7.44 -10.40 -22.02
C TYR A 222 -8.80 -9.72 -21.79
N VAL A 223 -9.80 -10.52 -21.45
CA VAL A 223 -11.09 -10.00 -20.98
C VAL A 223 -10.95 -9.71 -19.50
N ALA A 224 -11.10 -8.44 -19.11
CA ALA A 224 -11.18 -8.09 -17.70
C ALA A 224 -12.39 -8.83 -17.09
N GLY A 225 -12.14 -9.67 -16.09
CA GLY A 225 -13.20 -10.40 -15.38
C GLY A 225 -14.20 -9.45 -14.73
N HIS A 226 -15.43 -9.92 -14.61
CA HIS A 226 -16.56 -9.22 -14.01
C HIS A 226 -16.36 -8.95 -12.53
#